data_df1b89a1f0d3441d2a93dd0c10254879
#
_entry.id   df1b89a1f0d3441d2a93dd0c10254879
#
_cell.length_a   1.000
_cell.length_b   1.000
_cell.length_c   1.000
_cell.angle_alpha   90.00
_cell.angle_beta   90.00
_cell.angle_gamma   90.00
#
_symmetry.space_group_name_H-M   'P 1'
#
loop_
_entity.id
_entity.type
_entity.pdbx_description
1 polymer ?
#
loop_
_entity_poly.entity_id
_entity_poly.type
_entity_poly.pdbx_seq_one_letter_code
_entity_poly.pdbx_strand_id
1 'polypeptide(L)'
;MTNARQIFVETLTELAVKDPRIILIVGDVGFSYIEDFAKQFPKQFLNAGVTEQSFMGMAAGLALAGWKPYVYSMIPFVTMRNYEQLRNDVCYHSANVKVIGVQGSVHYKFLGFSHNIVPDDEDVKILQHLPNLKIYIPTPEEVRQVVLESYSQTNPAYIRL
;
A
#
# COMPACT_ATOMS: atom_id res chain seq x y z
N MET A 1 6.11 21.25 5.86
CA MET A 1 4.94 20.37 6.10
C MET A 1 5.42 18.94 6.08
N THR A 2 5.09 18.18 7.08
CA THR A 2 5.48 16.77 7.21
C THR A 2 4.80 15.96 6.10
N ASN A 3 5.59 15.22 5.31
CA ASN A 3 5.06 14.50 4.14
C ASN A 3 4.78 13.04 4.52
N ALA A 4 3.52 12.63 4.56
CA ALA A 4 3.08 11.29 4.92
C ALA A 4 3.79 10.18 4.11
N ARG A 5 4.00 10.40 2.81
CA ARG A 5 4.69 9.44 1.93
C ARG A 5 6.15 9.24 2.32
N GLN A 6 6.83 10.34 2.64
CA GLN A 6 8.23 10.27 3.07
C GLN A 6 8.36 9.52 4.40
N ILE A 7 7.51 9.86 5.39
CA ILE A 7 7.49 9.16 6.69
C ILE A 7 7.24 7.67 6.49
N PHE A 8 6.31 7.30 5.61
CA PHE A 8 6.04 5.90 5.29
C PHE A 8 7.29 5.20 4.76
N VAL A 9 7.95 5.76 3.73
CA VAL A 9 9.13 5.14 3.12
C VAL A 9 10.30 5.06 4.10
N GLU A 10 10.55 6.11 4.88
CA GLU A 10 11.59 6.11 5.93
C GLU A 10 11.32 5.01 6.98
N THR A 11 10.07 4.91 7.46
CA THR A 11 9.68 3.89 8.45
C THR A 11 9.81 2.48 7.87
N LEU A 12 9.38 2.29 6.62
CA LEU A 12 9.50 0.99 5.94
C LEU A 12 10.97 0.61 5.72
N THR A 13 11.82 1.59 5.42
CA THR A 13 13.28 1.42 5.30
C THR A 13 13.88 0.89 6.60
N GLU A 14 13.54 1.49 7.74
CA GLU A 14 14.01 1.01 9.04
C GLU A 14 13.57 -0.41 9.35
N LEU A 15 12.36 -0.78 8.94
CA LEU A 15 11.84 -2.15 9.11
C LEU A 15 12.53 -3.13 8.15
N ALA A 16 12.76 -2.74 6.89
CA ALA A 16 13.38 -3.59 5.88
C ALA A 16 14.84 -3.94 6.20
N VAL A 17 15.56 -3.06 6.90
CA VAL A 17 16.90 -3.37 7.44
C VAL A 17 16.86 -4.58 8.39
N LYS A 18 15.77 -4.74 9.15
CA LYS A 18 15.64 -5.75 10.21
C LYS A 18 14.90 -7.00 9.76
N ASP A 19 14.05 -6.89 8.75
CA ASP A 19 13.22 -8.00 8.27
C ASP A 19 13.34 -8.16 6.74
N PRO A 20 14.14 -9.13 6.27
CA PRO A 20 14.32 -9.36 4.82
C PRO A 20 13.07 -9.91 4.11
N ARG A 21 12.00 -10.23 4.85
CA ARG A 21 10.73 -10.67 4.27
C ARG A 21 9.86 -9.51 3.80
N ILE A 22 10.18 -8.28 4.17
CA ILE A 22 9.49 -7.10 3.66
C ILE A 22 9.79 -6.96 2.17
N ILE A 23 8.76 -6.71 1.37
CA ILE A 23 8.88 -6.34 -0.03
C ILE A 23 7.94 -5.18 -0.35
N LEU A 24 8.47 -4.12 -0.95
CA LEU A 24 7.70 -3.01 -1.47
C LEU A 24 7.40 -3.27 -2.96
N ILE A 25 6.12 -3.38 -3.28
CA ILE A 25 5.62 -3.57 -4.65
C ILE A 25 4.93 -2.28 -5.08
N VAL A 26 5.35 -1.69 -6.19
CA VAL A 26 4.79 -0.44 -6.69
C VAL A 26 4.24 -0.62 -8.10
N GLY A 27 3.20 0.16 -8.43
CA GLY A 27 2.54 0.17 -9.74
C GLY A 27 2.98 1.35 -10.60
N ASP A 28 4.28 1.50 -10.84
CA ASP A 28 4.88 2.60 -11.61
C ASP A 28 4.54 4.01 -11.08
N VAL A 29 4.51 4.13 -9.76
CA VAL A 29 4.24 5.38 -9.02
C VAL A 29 5.20 5.52 -7.85
N GLY A 30 5.19 6.69 -7.21
CA GLY A 30 6.00 6.94 -6.01
C GLY A 30 7.34 7.61 -6.30
N PHE A 31 7.54 8.09 -7.52
CA PHE A 31 8.74 8.83 -7.93
C PHE A 31 9.06 9.96 -6.94
N SER A 32 10.33 10.17 -6.70
CA SER A 32 10.92 11.08 -5.70
C SER A 32 10.81 10.62 -4.24
N TYR A 33 10.26 9.42 -3.98
CA TYR A 33 10.14 8.86 -2.62
C TYR A 33 10.76 7.48 -2.47
N ILE A 34 10.69 6.63 -3.51
CA ILE A 34 10.98 5.19 -3.42
C ILE A 34 12.36 4.79 -3.95
N GLU A 35 13.07 5.71 -4.64
CA GLU A 35 14.32 5.40 -5.35
C GLU A 35 15.43 4.94 -4.40
N ASP A 36 15.55 5.60 -3.25
CA ASP A 36 16.56 5.22 -2.25
C ASP A 36 16.25 3.85 -1.64
N PHE A 37 14.96 3.56 -1.37
CA PHE A 37 14.54 2.22 -0.94
C PHE A 37 14.89 1.16 -1.99
N ALA A 38 14.55 1.40 -3.25
CA ALA A 38 14.81 0.48 -4.36
C ALA A 38 16.32 0.20 -4.55
N LYS A 39 17.14 1.25 -4.41
CA LYS A 39 18.59 1.15 -4.50
C LYS A 39 19.21 0.39 -3.32
N GLN A 40 18.71 0.64 -2.12
CA GLN A 40 19.23 0.02 -0.90
C GLN A 40 18.79 -1.44 -0.76
N PHE A 41 17.58 -1.76 -1.20
CA PHE A 41 16.94 -3.08 -1.03
C PHE A 41 16.46 -3.69 -2.36
N PRO A 42 17.36 -3.94 -3.34
CA PRO A 42 16.93 -4.40 -4.68
C PRO A 42 16.24 -5.77 -4.67
N LYS A 43 16.40 -6.58 -3.61
CA LYS A 43 15.69 -7.86 -3.44
C LYS A 43 14.36 -7.73 -2.67
N GLN A 44 14.09 -6.58 -2.10
CA GLN A 44 12.89 -6.26 -1.33
C GLN A 44 12.06 -5.16 -2.05
N PHE A 45 12.33 -4.94 -3.33
CA PHE A 45 11.64 -3.95 -4.16
C PHE A 45 11.26 -4.54 -5.51
N LEU A 46 10.03 -4.26 -5.93
CA LEU A 46 9.52 -4.62 -7.26
C LEU A 46 8.67 -3.47 -7.83
N ASN A 47 9.08 -2.90 -8.94
CA ASN A 47 8.16 -2.13 -9.78
C ASN A 47 7.47 -3.09 -10.76
N ALA A 48 6.20 -3.38 -10.48
CA ALA A 48 5.39 -4.30 -11.28
C ALA A 48 4.74 -3.63 -12.50
N GLY A 49 4.98 -2.33 -12.69
CA GLY A 49 4.30 -1.56 -13.73
C GLY A 49 2.81 -1.36 -13.44
N VAL A 50 2.08 -0.87 -14.44
CA VAL A 50 0.64 -0.60 -14.33
C VAL A 50 -0.16 -1.90 -14.47
N THR A 51 -0.04 -2.80 -13.50
CA THR A 51 -0.63 -4.16 -13.51
C THR A 51 -1.32 -4.50 -12.18
N GLU A 52 -2.20 -3.62 -11.70
CA GLU A 52 -2.72 -3.64 -10.33
C GLU A 52 -3.36 -4.97 -9.92
N GLN A 53 -4.11 -5.60 -10.81
CA GLN A 53 -4.72 -6.91 -10.54
C GLN A 53 -3.64 -7.99 -10.37
N SER A 54 -2.65 -8.01 -11.26
CA SER A 54 -1.56 -9.00 -11.21
C SER A 54 -0.69 -8.83 -9.97
N PHE A 55 -0.28 -7.62 -9.63
CA PHE A 55 0.57 -7.42 -8.48
C PHE A 55 -0.16 -7.62 -7.14
N MET A 56 -1.48 -7.39 -7.08
CA MET A 56 -2.24 -7.68 -5.86
C MET A 56 -2.34 -9.19 -5.62
N GLY A 57 -2.62 -9.99 -6.65
CA GLY A 57 -2.58 -11.45 -6.56
C GLY A 57 -1.18 -11.98 -6.23
N MET A 58 -0.14 -11.39 -6.82
CA MET A 58 1.26 -11.70 -6.48
C MET A 58 1.57 -11.40 -5.00
N ALA A 59 1.13 -10.24 -4.50
CA ALA A 59 1.31 -9.87 -3.09
C ALA A 59 0.62 -10.87 -2.15
N ALA A 60 -0.59 -11.31 -2.49
CA ALA A 60 -1.28 -12.35 -1.72
C ALA A 60 -0.47 -13.65 -1.69
N GLY A 61 0.01 -14.12 -2.84
CA GLY A 61 0.85 -15.32 -2.93
C GLY A 61 2.15 -15.21 -2.13
N LEU A 62 2.83 -14.07 -2.20
CA LEU A 62 4.02 -13.78 -1.40
C LEU A 62 3.72 -13.79 0.10
N ALA A 63 2.60 -13.20 0.52
CA ALA A 63 2.19 -13.19 1.93
C ALA A 63 1.92 -14.61 2.45
N LEU A 64 1.25 -15.46 1.66
CA LEU A 64 1.02 -16.86 1.98
C LEU A 64 2.33 -17.68 2.03
N ALA A 65 3.35 -17.26 1.28
CA ALA A 65 4.70 -17.84 1.33
C ALA A 65 5.57 -17.27 2.48
N GLY A 66 5.00 -16.44 3.37
CA GLY A 66 5.68 -15.91 4.55
C GLY A 66 6.37 -14.55 4.37
N TRP A 67 6.23 -13.92 3.21
CA TRP A 67 6.68 -12.55 3.00
C TRP A 67 5.73 -11.54 3.65
N LYS A 68 6.18 -10.27 3.73
CA LYS A 68 5.40 -9.14 4.21
C LYS A 68 5.31 -8.06 3.12
N PRO A 69 4.45 -8.24 2.12
CA PRO A 69 4.33 -7.30 1.02
C PRO A 69 3.61 -6.02 1.45
N TYR A 70 4.19 -4.90 1.02
CA TYR A 70 3.61 -3.58 1.02
C TYR A 70 3.33 -3.18 -0.43
N VAL A 71 2.06 -3.07 -0.78
CA VAL A 71 1.61 -2.70 -2.13
C VAL A 71 1.31 -1.21 -2.16
N TYR A 72 2.01 -0.46 -2.98
CA TYR A 72 1.93 1.00 -3.00
C TYR A 72 1.48 1.50 -4.37
N SER A 73 0.35 2.19 -4.43
CA SER A 73 -0.10 2.91 -5.62
C SER A 73 -1.14 3.98 -5.24
N MET A 74 -1.69 4.68 -6.24
CA MET A 74 -2.77 5.64 -6.01
C MET A 74 -4.02 4.94 -5.50
N ILE A 75 -4.81 5.64 -4.67
CA ILE A 75 -6.01 5.07 -4.03
C ILE A 75 -6.91 4.33 -5.01
N PRO A 76 -7.39 4.93 -6.14
CA PRO A 76 -8.28 4.20 -7.05
C PRO A 76 -7.66 2.93 -7.62
N PHE A 77 -6.34 2.88 -7.74
CA PHE A 77 -5.64 1.75 -8.34
C PHE A 77 -5.49 0.57 -7.37
N VAL A 78 -5.28 0.84 -6.09
CA VAL A 78 -5.16 -0.21 -5.07
C VAL A 78 -6.47 -0.57 -4.38
N THR A 79 -7.56 0.16 -4.67
CA THR A 79 -8.86 -0.11 -4.03
C THR A 79 -9.95 -0.52 -5.03
N MET A 80 -9.96 0.04 -6.23
CA MET A 80 -11.03 -0.19 -7.21
C MET A 80 -10.57 -1.07 -8.38
N ARG A 81 -9.38 -0.78 -8.97
CA ARG A 81 -8.90 -1.49 -10.15
C ARG A 81 -8.60 -2.96 -9.89
N ASN A 82 -8.20 -3.30 -8.69
CA ASN A 82 -7.85 -4.66 -8.24
C ASN A 82 -8.77 -5.17 -7.12
N TYR A 83 -9.99 -4.64 -7.04
CA TYR A 83 -10.92 -4.94 -5.93
C TYR A 83 -11.18 -6.44 -5.76
N GLU A 84 -11.31 -7.17 -6.87
CA GLU A 84 -11.53 -8.62 -6.84
C GLU A 84 -10.36 -9.35 -6.15
N GLN A 85 -9.12 -9.05 -6.54
CA GLN A 85 -7.93 -9.68 -5.96
C GLN A 85 -7.73 -9.26 -4.50
N LEU A 86 -7.95 -7.99 -4.19
CA LEU A 86 -7.92 -7.51 -2.80
C LEU A 86 -8.96 -8.24 -1.95
N ARG A 87 -10.19 -8.40 -2.45
CA ARG A 87 -11.27 -9.10 -1.76
C ARG A 87 -10.97 -10.59 -1.60
N ASN A 88 -10.72 -11.28 -2.71
CA ASN A 88 -10.65 -12.74 -2.75
C ASN A 88 -9.30 -13.25 -2.25
N ASP A 89 -8.20 -12.72 -2.81
CA ASP A 89 -6.87 -13.28 -2.58
C ASP A 89 -6.25 -12.76 -1.29
N VAL A 90 -6.50 -11.49 -0.94
CA VAL A 90 -5.93 -10.87 0.27
C VAL A 90 -6.87 -11.03 1.46
N CYS A 91 -8.09 -10.50 1.37
CA CYS A 91 -8.96 -10.38 2.54
C CYS A 91 -9.56 -11.72 2.99
N TYR A 92 -10.11 -12.53 2.07
CA TYR A 92 -10.69 -13.83 2.44
C TYR A 92 -9.63 -14.85 2.89
N HIS A 93 -8.40 -14.74 2.43
CA HIS A 93 -7.28 -15.56 2.91
C HIS A 93 -6.59 -14.97 4.15
N SER A 94 -7.02 -13.81 4.65
CA SER A 94 -6.33 -13.06 5.72
C SER A 94 -4.83 -12.92 5.44
N ALA A 95 -4.45 -12.74 4.17
CA ALA A 95 -3.07 -12.63 3.74
C ALA A 95 -2.43 -11.35 4.29
N ASN A 96 -1.23 -11.46 4.86
CA ASN A 96 -0.52 -10.35 5.49
C ASN A 96 0.02 -9.33 4.47
N VAL A 97 -0.88 -8.71 3.73
CA VAL A 97 -0.57 -7.66 2.75
C VAL A 97 -0.94 -6.29 3.33
N LYS A 98 0.00 -5.33 3.24
CA LYS A 98 -0.27 -3.93 3.58
C LYS A 98 -0.49 -3.14 2.30
N VAL A 99 -1.71 -2.66 2.11
CA VAL A 99 -2.13 -1.89 0.93
C VAL A 99 -2.00 -0.40 1.23
N ILE A 100 -1.13 0.28 0.51
CA ILE A 100 -0.82 1.69 0.71
C ILE A 100 -1.44 2.49 -0.41
N GLY A 101 -2.52 3.20 -0.09
CA GLY A 101 -3.21 4.08 -1.01
C GLY A 101 -2.71 5.52 -0.84
N VAL A 102 -2.10 6.07 -1.88
CA VAL A 102 -1.70 7.48 -1.86
C VAL A 102 -2.74 8.35 -2.51
N GLN A 103 -3.13 9.43 -1.84
CA GLN A 103 -4.00 10.42 -2.42
C GLN A 103 -3.33 11.09 -3.61
N GLY A 104 -4.08 11.20 -4.70
CA GLY A 104 -3.77 12.16 -5.73
C GLY A 104 -3.77 13.54 -5.07
N SER A 105 -2.58 14.09 -4.83
CA SER A 105 -2.44 15.45 -4.31
C SER A 105 -3.01 16.46 -5.32
N VAL A 106 -3.03 17.73 -4.95
CA VAL A 106 -3.36 18.84 -5.85
C VAL A 106 -2.63 18.73 -7.21
N HIS A 107 -1.45 18.11 -7.23
CA HIS A 107 -0.65 17.89 -8.44
C HIS A 107 -1.27 16.92 -9.45
N TYR A 108 -2.10 15.96 -9.00
CA TYR A 108 -2.75 14.99 -9.89
C TYR A 108 -4.25 15.28 -10.12
N LYS A 109 -4.76 16.36 -9.56
CA LYS A 109 -6.19 16.73 -9.69
C LYS A 109 -6.60 16.88 -11.15
N PHE A 110 -5.70 17.31 -12.03
CA PHE A 110 -5.94 17.47 -13.47
C PHE A 110 -6.17 16.14 -14.20
N LEU A 111 -5.77 14.98 -13.61
CA LEU A 111 -6.00 13.65 -14.17
C LEU A 111 -7.45 13.15 -13.97
N GLY A 112 -8.29 13.91 -13.25
CA GLY A 112 -9.70 13.60 -13.05
C GLY A 112 -9.95 12.35 -12.20
N PHE A 113 -11.12 11.76 -12.37
CA PHE A 113 -11.62 10.66 -11.52
C PHE A 113 -10.80 9.40 -11.55
N SER A 114 -10.07 9.14 -12.64
CA SER A 114 -9.24 7.92 -12.75
C SER A 114 -8.08 7.87 -11.74
N HIS A 115 -7.66 9.02 -11.23
CA HIS A 115 -6.50 9.14 -10.34
C HIS A 115 -6.86 9.72 -8.97
N ASN A 116 -8.11 10.07 -8.75
CA ASN A 116 -8.56 10.69 -7.51
C ASN A 116 -9.81 10.01 -6.99
N ILE A 117 -10.04 10.10 -5.69
CA ILE A 117 -11.31 9.69 -5.09
C ILE A 117 -12.31 10.84 -5.11
N VAL A 118 -13.58 10.49 -5.32
CA VAL A 118 -14.71 11.43 -5.30
C VAL A 118 -15.96 10.68 -4.82
N PRO A 119 -16.48 10.89 -3.67
CA PRO A 119 -16.12 11.81 -2.59
C PRO A 119 -14.90 11.36 -1.76
N ASP A 120 -14.50 12.18 -0.80
CA ASP A 120 -13.28 11.99 0.02
C ASP A 120 -13.21 10.69 0.85
N ASP A 121 -14.28 9.96 0.98
CA ASP A 121 -14.38 8.68 1.71
C ASP A 121 -14.77 7.48 0.81
N GLU A 122 -14.70 7.64 -0.50
CA GLU A 122 -15.10 6.62 -1.48
C GLU A 122 -14.35 5.30 -1.30
N ASP A 123 -13.04 5.36 -1.07
CA ASP A 123 -12.20 4.20 -0.80
C ASP A 123 -12.63 3.47 0.48
N VAL A 124 -12.92 4.21 1.55
CA VAL A 124 -13.37 3.62 2.82
C VAL A 124 -14.71 2.93 2.64
N LYS A 125 -15.65 3.56 1.95
CA LYS A 125 -16.98 2.99 1.67
C LYS A 125 -16.91 1.69 0.87
N ILE A 126 -15.98 1.61 -0.08
CA ILE A 126 -15.76 0.40 -0.88
C ILE A 126 -15.12 -0.71 -0.04
N LEU A 127 -14.15 -0.35 0.81
CA LEU A 127 -13.34 -1.32 1.55
C LEU A 127 -13.96 -1.79 2.87
N GLN A 128 -14.86 -1.03 3.49
CA GLN A 128 -15.41 -1.33 4.82
C GLN A 128 -16.16 -2.68 4.92
N HIS A 129 -16.59 -3.23 3.79
CA HIS A 129 -17.29 -4.51 3.73
C HIS A 129 -16.34 -5.71 3.54
N LEU A 130 -15.06 -5.46 3.33
CA LEU A 130 -14.09 -6.53 3.12
C LEU A 130 -13.75 -7.21 4.46
N PRO A 131 -13.80 -8.55 4.53
CA PRO A 131 -13.49 -9.25 5.75
C PRO A 131 -12.00 -9.13 6.10
N ASN A 132 -11.70 -9.13 7.39
CA ASN A 132 -10.34 -9.15 7.93
C ASN A 132 -9.46 -7.90 7.62
N LEU A 133 -9.93 -6.97 6.82
CA LEU A 133 -9.18 -5.77 6.43
C LEU A 133 -9.26 -4.70 7.51
N LYS A 134 -8.12 -4.31 8.05
CA LYS A 134 -8.03 -3.14 8.92
C LYS A 134 -7.77 -1.88 8.10
N ILE A 135 -8.55 -0.83 8.34
CA ILE A 135 -8.46 0.43 7.62
C ILE A 135 -7.85 1.50 8.53
N TYR A 136 -6.81 2.18 8.04
CA TYR A 136 -6.14 3.28 8.72
C TYR A 136 -6.15 4.53 7.84
N ILE A 137 -6.50 5.66 8.44
CA ILE A 137 -6.49 6.99 7.81
C ILE A 137 -5.71 7.94 8.74
N PRO A 138 -4.37 7.78 8.82
CA PRO A 138 -3.56 8.57 9.72
C PRO A 138 -3.43 10.02 9.24
N THR A 139 -3.28 10.93 10.19
CA THR A 139 -2.64 12.22 9.93
C THR A 139 -1.15 12.00 9.61
N PRO A 140 -0.46 12.96 8.98
CA PRO A 140 0.97 12.80 8.69
C PRO A 140 1.81 12.43 9.92
N GLU A 141 1.47 12.97 11.10
CA GLU A 141 2.17 12.73 12.36
C GLU A 141 1.97 11.29 12.87
N GLU A 142 0.84 10.68 12.55
CA GLU A 142 0.48 9.31 12.98
C GLU A 142 1.02 8.22 12.06
N VAL A 143 1.47 8.57 10.84
CA VAL A 143 1.88 7.58 9.82
C VAL A 143 2.90 6.59 10.35
N ARG A 144 3.96 7.08 11.03
CA ARG A 144 4.99 6.21 11.60
C ARG A 144 4.39 5.18 12.56
N GLN A 145 3.55 5.63 13.49
CA GLN A 145 2.91 4.74 14.48
C GLN A 145 2.04 3.69 13.80
N VAL A 146 1.22 4.10 12.82
CA VAL A 146 0.34 3.19 12.08
C VAL A 146 1.13 2.15 11.28
N VAL A 147 2.23 2.54 10.63
CA VAL A 147 3.10 1.60 9.90
C VAL A 147 3.70 0.57 10.85
N LEU A 148 4.21 0.98 12.01
CA LEU A 148 4.77 0.06 13.02
C LEU A 148 3.69 -0.87 13.61
N GLU A 149 2.50 -0.34 13.89
CA GLU A 149 1.37 -1.14 14.36
C GLU A 149 0.96 -2.17 13.31
N SER A 150 0.77 -1.75 12.06
CA SER A 150 0.38 -2.65 10.97
C SER A 150 1.43 -3.75 10.72
N TYR A 151 2.71 -3.41 10.84
CA TYR A 151 3.81 -4.38 10.72
C TYR A 151 3.75 -5.47 11.79
N SER A 152 3.35 -5.12 13.02
CA SER A 152 3.24 -6.08 14.13
C SER A 152 2.06 -7.05 13.99
N GLN A 153 1.12 -6.74 13.10
CA GLN A 153 -0.08 -7.55 12.87
C GLN A 153 0.07 -8.41 11.62
N THR A 154 -0.59 -9.56 11.62
CA THR A 154 -0.57 -10.51 10.49
C THR A 154 -1.77 -10.37 9.55
N ASN A 155 -2.78 -9.61 9.92
CA ASN A 155 -3.95 -9.37 9.09
C ASN A 155 -3.66 -8.36 7.96
N PRO A 156 -4.42 -8.42 6.86
CA PRO A 156 -4.33 -7.39 5.83
C PRO A 156 -4.72 -6.02 6.39
N ALA A 157 -4.08 -4.99 5.86
CA ALA A 157 -4.38 -3.61 6.24
C ALA A 157 -4.34 -2.69 5.03
N TYR A 158 -5.24 -1.71 5.01
CA TYR A 158 -5.22 -0.58 4.11
C TYR A 158 -4.77 0.66 4.89
N ILE A 159 -3.80 1.38 4.36
CA ILE A 159 -3.27 2.63 4.94
C ILE A 159 -3.37 3.72 3.89
N ARG A 160 -4.18 4.74 4.14
CA ARG A 160 -4.32 5.91 3.26
C ARG A 160 -3.31 6.99 3.66
N LEU A 161 -2.46 7.42 2.69
CA LEU A 161 -1.46 8.48 2.86
C LEU A 161 -1.82 9.75 2.09
#